data_46a9421e23aa09e9a721798b9e4b0797
#
_entry.id   46a9421e23aa09e9a721798b9e4b0797
#
_cell.length_a   1.000
_cell.length_b   1.000
_cell.length_c   1.000
_cell.angle_alpha   90.00
_cell.angle_beta   90.00
_cell.angle_gamma   90.00
#
_symmetry.space_group_name_H-M   'P 1'
#
loop_
_entity.id
_entity.type
_entity.pdbx_description
1 polymer ?
#
loop_
_entity_poly.entity_id
_entity_poly.type
_entity_poly.pdbx_seq_one_letter_code
_entity_poly.pdbx_strand_id
1 'polypeptide(L)'
;MRWLVLLAATVLALQLFFVLRIAVMIVLDPQSSAFQRSEAWRLQHEKGRLPWRQQWVPYEKISNQLKQAVIASEDDGFINHDGVDWEALEKAWQKNARAEVQIAKVQAGKKAGAASASGTPRLRPVKVVGGSTITQQLAKNLFLSGERTLLRKGQEFVLTLMLETLLSKQRILEVYLNSVEWGEGVFGAEAAAQHYFRKPASRLNAYEAARLAVMLPRPKYFEKVPDSGYLAERAGVIVSRMGGAEVP
;
A
#
# COMPACT_ATOMS: atom_id res chain seq x y z
N MET A 1 11.86 -39.76 -1.04
CA MET A 1 10.40 -39.67 -0.91
C MET A 1 9.94 -39.04 0.42
N ARG A 2 10.38 -39.52 1.60
CA ARG A 2 9.91 -38.97 2.92
C ARG A 2 10.10 -37.47 3.07
N TRP A 3 11.22 -36.89 2.65
CA TRP A 3 11.48 -35.44 2.72
C TRP A 3 10.55 -34.60 1.85
N LEU A 4 10.19 -35.07 0.67
CA LEU A 4 9.22 -34.39 -0.21
C LEU A 4 7.82 -34.39 0.40
N VAL A 5 7.43 -35.51 1.05
CA VAL A 5 6.15 -35.61 1.76
C VAL A 5 6.12 -34.65 2.95
N LEU A 6 7.18 -34.58 3.74
CA LEU A 6 7.30 -33.65 4.87
C LEU A 6 7.26 -32.19 4.40
N LEU A 7 7.96 -31.86 3.32
CA LEU A 7 7.93 -30.53 2.73
C LEU A 7 6.52 -30.14 2.28
N ALA A 8 5.85 -31.03 1.54
CA ALA A 8 4.47 -30.80 1.11
C ALA A 8 3.50 -30.62 2.29
N ALA A 9 3.61 -31.47 3.31
CA ALA A 9 2.82 -31.38 4.53
C ALA A 9 3.05 -30.05 5.27
N THR A 10 4.31 -29.59 5.35
CA THR A 10 4.66 -28.31 5.97
C THR A 10 4.06 -27.13 5.21
N VAL A 11 4.15 -27.15 3.87
CA VAL A 11 3.55 -26.12 3.03
C VAL A 11 2.03 -26.08 3.21
N LEU A 12 1.37 -27.26 3.18
CA LEU A 12 -0.08 -27.34 3.40
C LEU A 12 -0.49 -26.85 4.79
N ALA A 13 0.24 -27.25 5.83
CA ALA A 13 -0.02 -26.77 7.20
C ALA A 13 0.13 -25.25 7.30
N LEU A 14 1.13 -24.67 6.64
CA LEU A 14 1.31 -23.20 6.58
C LEU A 14 0.14 -22.52 5.86
N GLN A 15 -0.32 -23.04 4.73
CA GLN A 15 -1.45 -22.46 4.02
C GLN A 15 -2.74 -22.58 4.85
N LEU A 16 -2.97 -23.70 5.51
CA LEU A 16 -4.12 -23.89 6.41
C LEU A 16 -4.06 -22.91 7.59
N PHE A 17 -2.90 -22.65 8.15
CA PHE A 17 -2.73 -21.62 9.18
C PHE A 17 -3.15 -20.24 8.68
N PHE A 18 -2.78 -19.85 7.46
CA PHE A 18 -3.21 -18.57 6.89
C PHE A 18 -4.71 -18.53 6.63
N VAL A 19 -5.29 -19.60 6.07
CA VAL A 19 -6.74 -19.71 5.87
C VAL A 19 -7.49 -19.50 7.20
N LEU A 20 -7.10 -20.20 8.26
CA LEU A 20 -7.71 -20.07 9.58
C LEU A 20 -7.55 -18.65 10.16
N ARG A 21 -6.37 -18.05 10.01
CA ARG A 21 -6.14 -16.67 10.44
C ARG A 21 -7.02 -15.67 9.71
N ILE A 22 -7.19 -15.82 8.40
CA ILE A 22 -8.05 -14.95 7.60
C ILE A 22 -9.52 -15.20 7.95
N ALA A 23 -9.93 -16.46 8.11
CA ALA A 23 -11.30 -16.80 8.50
C ALA A 23 -11.70 -16.16 9.85
N VAL A 24 -10.78 -16.14 10.82
CA VAL A 24 -11.01 -15.45 12.10
C VAL A 24 -11.23 -13.94 11.89
N MET A 25 -10.61 -13.34 10.88
CA MET A 25 -10.77 -11.91 10.56
C MET A 25 -12.14 -11.56 9.97
N ILE A 26 -12.99 -12.54 9.64
CA ILE A 26 -14.39 -12.29 9.25
C ILE A 26 -15.12 -11.58 10.40
N VAL A 27 -14.85 -11.98 11.65
CA VAL A 27 -15.57 -11.50 12.85
C VAL A 27 -14.68 -10.79 13.86
N LEU A 28 -13.38 -11.03 13.86
CA LEU A 28 -12.45 -10.42 14.82
C LEU A 28 -11.46 -9.49 14.09
N ASP A 29 -11.21 -8.36 14.73
CA ASP A 29 -10.23 -7.40 14.23
C ASP A 29 -8.81 -7.90 14.47
N PRO A 30 -7.91 -7.83 13.46
CA PRO A 30 -6.53 -8.21 13.66
C PRO A 30 -5.82 -7.23 14.60
N GLN A 31 -5.28 -7.76 15.70
CA GLN A 31 -4.60 -6.97 16.73
C GLN A 31 -3.33 -6.28 16.21
N SER A 32 -2.60 -6.95 15.32
CA SER A 32 -1.39 -6.40 14.69
C SER A 32 -1.07 -7.13 13.39
N SER A 33 -0.45 -6.41 12.47
CA SER A 33 0.11 -6.96 11.22
C SER A 33 1.59 -7.35 11.38
N ALA A 34 2.13 -8.15 10.45
CA ALA A 34 3.56 -8.46 10.42
C ALA A 34 4.39 -7.18 10.24
N PHE A 35 3.92 -6.27 9.38
CA PHE A 35 4.55 -4.98 9.15
C PHE A 35 4.57 -4.12 10.42
N GLN A 36 3.44 -4.02 11.13
CA GLN A 36 3.35 -3.28 12.39
C GLN A 36 4.33 -3.81 13.45
N ARG A 37 4.44 -5.12 13.60
CA ARG A 37 5.41 -5.73 14.55
C ARG A 37 6.85 -5.43 14.16
N SER A 38 7.19 -5.49 12.88
CA SER A 38 8.55 -5.15 12.40
C SER A 38 8.88 -3.68 12.63
N GLU A 39 7.91 -2.77 12.42
CA GLU A 39 8.09 -1.34 12.70
C GLU A 39 8.20 -1.04 14.19
N ALA A 40 7.40 -1.69 15.04
CA ALA A 40 7.52 -1.55 16.48
C ALA A 40 8.92 -1.99 16.98
N TRP A 41 9.42 -3.12 16.45
CA TRP A 41 10.77 -3.59 16.75
C TRP A 41 11.84 -2.60 16.27
N ARG A 42 11.73 -2.10 15.03
CA ARG A 42 12.65 -1.09 14.47
C ARG A 42 12.68 0.18 15.31
N LEU A 43 11.51 0.75 15.63
CA LEU A 43 11.40 1.98 16.44
C LEU A 43 12.04 1.82 17.82
N GLN A 44 11.79 0.68 18.47
CA GLN A 44 12.39 0.39 19.78
C GLN A 44 13.92 0.30 19.71
N HIS A 45 14.47 -0.36 18.67
CA HIS A 45 15.92 -0.57 18.56
C HIS A 45 16.67 0.68 18.05
N GLU A 46 16.12 1.37 17.05
CA GLU A 46 16.79 2.53 16.46
C GLU A 46 16.60 3.81 17.27
N LYS A 47 15.45 3.98 17.96
CA LYS A 47 15.09 5.22 18.64
C LYS A 47 15.00 5.12 20.15
N GLY A 48 15.07 3.91 20.69
CA GLY A 48 14.92 3.66 22.14
C GLY A 48 13.55 4.04 22.69
N ARG A 49 12.57 4.33 21.82
CA ARG A 49 11.19 4.68 22.17
C ARG A 49 10.22 4.18 21.12
N LEU A 50 8.98 3.91 21.54
CA LEU A 50 7.90 3.44 20.69
C LEU A 50 6.79 4.50 20.57
N PRO A 51 6.92 5.49 19.67
CA PRO A 51 5.85 6.42 19.36
C PRO A 51 4.77 5.68 18.58
N TRP A 52 3.81 5.06 19.28
CA TRP A 52 2.80 4.22 18.67
C TRP A 52 1.42 4.85 18.82
N ARG A 53 0.71 4.99 17.70
CA ARG A 53 -0.66 5.46 17.63
C ARG A 53 -1.44 4.54 16.72
N GLN A 54 -2.41 3.85 17.28
CA GLN A 54 -3.33 3.00 16.56
C GLN A 54 -4.66 2.98 17.31
N GLN A 55 -5.72 3.20 16.58
CA GLN A 55 -7.08 3.07 17.11
C GLN A 55 -7.95 2.48 16.00
N TRP A 56 -8.49 1.30 16.27
CA TRP A 56 -9.44 0.66 15.36
C TRP A 56 -10.78 1.39 15.41
N VAL A 57 -11.37 1.62 14.25
CA VAL A 57 -12.74 2.12 14.12
C VAL A 57 -13.51 1.26 13.13
N PRO A 58 -14.79 0.96 13.38
CA PRO A 58 -15.64 0.22 12.44
C PRO A 58 -15.72 0.95 11.09
N TYR A 59 -15.99 0.18 10.04
CA TYR A 59 -16.09 0.68 8.67
C TYR A 59 -16.98 1.92 8.54
N GLU A 60 -18.13 1.95 9.23
CA GLU A 60 -19.12 3.03 9.21
C GLU A 60 -18.60 4.32 9.89
N LYS A 61 -17.59 4.20 10.74
CA LYS A 61 -16.92 5.33 11.39
C LYS A 61 -15.76 5.91 10.60
N ILE A 62 -15.47 5.37 9.42
CA ILE A 62 -14.51 5.94 8.47
C ILE A 62 -15.30 6.72 7.42
N SER A 63 -14.91 7.98 7.17
CA SER A 63 -15.62 8.82 6.20
C SER A 63 -15.61 8.21 4.80
N ASN A 64 -16.71 8.32 4.07
CA ASN A 64 -16.77 7.89 2.67
C ASN A 64 -15.74 8.64 1.81
N GLN A 65 -15.44 9.88 2.16
CA GLN A 65 -14.38 10.64 1.49
C GLN A 65 -13.01 9.96 1.57
N LEU A 66 -12.65 9.39 2.74
CA LEU A 66 -11.37 8.67 2.87
C LEU A 66 -11.37 7.35 2.10
N LYS A 67 -12.46 6.59 2.16
CA LYS A 67 -12.63 5.35 1.38
C LYS A 67 -12.46 5.62 -0.12
N GLN A 68 -13.21 6.59 -0.64
CA GLN A 68 -13.14 6.99 -2.05
C GLN A 68 -11.75 7.52 -2.45
N ALA A 69 -11.12 8.35 -1.62
CA ALA A 69 -9.81 8.91 -1.91
C ALA A 69 -8.74 7.81 -1.99
N VAL A 70 -8.79 6.83 -1.07
CA VAL A 70 -7.85 5.70 -1.05
C VAL A 70 -8.08 4.79 -2.26
N ILE A 71 -9.32 4.43 -2.57
CA ILE A 71 -9.66 3.62 -3.75
C ILE A 71 -9.17 4.35 -5.03
N ALA A 72 -9.55 5.59 -5.23
CA ALA A 72 -9.15 6.38 -6.41
C ALA A 72 -7.63 6.57 -6.56
N SER A 73 -6.89 6.53 -5.44
CA SER A 73 -5.43 6.70 -5.43
C SER A 73 -4.67 5.40 -5.64
N GLU A 74 -5.08 4.33 -4.97
CA GLU A 74 -4.34 3.08 -4.84
C GLU A 74 -4.87 1.96 -5.74
N ASP A 75 -6.19 1.96 -6.02
CA ASP A 75 -6.85 0.83 -6.67
C ASP A 75 -8.24 1.24 -7.21
N ASP A 76 -8.25 2.02 -8.28
CA ASP A 76 -9.47 2.66 -8.85
C ASP A 76 -10.56 1.62 -9.24
N GLY A 77 -10.14 0.40 -9.58
CA GLY A 77 -11.00 -0.75 -9.90
C GLY A 77 -11.27 -1.71 -8.75
N PHE A 78 -11.05 -1.32 -7.48
CA PHE A 78 -11.05 -2.20 -6.30
C PHE A 78 -12.23 -3.18 -6.22
N ILE A 79 -13.45 -2.75 -6.54
CA ILE A 79 -14.64 -3.60 -6.48
C ILE A 79 -14.84 -4.49 -7.71
N ASN A 80 -14.08 -4.25 -8.81
CA ASN A 80 -14.27 -4.87 -10.11
C ASN A 80 -13.30 -6.03 -10.39
N HIS A 81 -12.40 -6.36 -9.43
CA HIS A 81 -11.43 -7.45 -9.61
C HIS A 81 -11.29 -8.30 -8.33
N ASP A 82 -10.85 -9.54 -8.48
CA ASP A 82 -10.64 -10.51 -7.38
C ASP A 82 -9.19 -10.46 -6.86
N GLY A 83 -8.78 -9.28 -6.37
CA GLY A 83 -7.49 -9.04 -5.72
C GLY A 83 -6.33 -8.73 -6.66
N VAL A 84 -6.44 -8.95 -7.97
CA VAL A 84 -5.44 -8.57 -8.96
C VAL A 84 -6.11 -7.84 -10.11
N ASP A 85 -5.75 -6.61 -10.31
CA ASP A 85 -6.14 -5.84 -11.50
C ASP A 85 -5.14 -6.11 -12.64
N TRP A 86 -5.49 -7.10 -13.48
CA TRP A 86 -4.67 -7.52 -14.61
C TRP A 86 -4.51 -6.41 -15.65
N GLU A 87 -5.53 -5.60 -15.86
CA GLU A 87 -5.52 -4.51 -16.84
C GLU A 87 -4.60 -3.37 -16.34
N ALA A 88 -4.71 -2.99 -15.07
CA ALA A 88 -3.81 -2.00 -14.47
C ALA A 88 -2.36 -2.49 -14.44
N LEU A 89 -2.13 -3.78 -14.18
CA LEU A 89 -0.81 -4.40 -14.19
C LEU A 89 -0.18 -4.33 -15.59
N GLU A 90 -0.94 -4.66 -16.64
CA GLU A 90 -0.48 -4.57 -18.02
C GLU A 90 -0.17 -3.12 -18.43
N LYS A 91 -1.06 -2.18 -18.11
CA LYS A 91 -0.85 -0.75 -18.35
C LYS A 91 0.39 -0.23 -17.62
N ALA A 92 0.61 -0.65 -16.38
CA ALA A 92 1.79 -0.29 -15.61
C ALA A 92 3.07 -0.84 -16.25
N TRP A 93 3.07 -2.09 -16.71
CA TRP A 93 4.19 -2.71 -17.39
C TRP A 93 4.52 -1.97 -18.70
N GLN A 94 3.54 -1.76 -19.56
CA GLN A 94 3.74 -1.03 -20.81
C GLN A 94 4.31 0.38 -20.58
N LYS A 95 3.83 1.09 -19.55
CA LYS A 95 4.32 2.41 -19.18
C LYS A 95 5.77 2.38 -18.70
N ASN A 96 6.12 1.40 -17.86
CA ASN A 96 7.48 1.21 -17.39
C ASN A 96 8.43 0.84 -18.52
N ALA A 97 8.06 -0.08 -19.41
CA ALA A 97 8.85 -0.46 -20.59
C ALA A 97 9.09 0.73 -21.52
N ARG A 98 8.07 1.55 -21.80
CA ARG A 98 8.23 2.78 -22.60
C ARG A 98 9.18 3.77 -21.93
N ALA A 99 9.12 3.92 -20.63
CA ALA A 99 9.98 4.81 -19.87
C ALA A 99 11.45 4.34 -19.91
N GLU A 100 11.71 3.03 -19.82
CA GLU A 100 13.06 2.44 -19.97
C GLU A 100 13.65 2.68 -21.35
N VAL A 101 12.84 2.47 -22.41
CA VAL A 101 13.26 2.75 -23.79
C VAL A 101 13.60 4.23 -24.01
N GLN A 102 12.82 5.15 -23.43
CA GLN A 102 13.11 6.59 -23.51
C GLN A 102 14.44 6.94 -22.83
N ILE A 103 14.72 6.35 -21.66
CA ILE A 103 16.00 6.56 -20.97
C ILE A 103 17.16 6.02 -21.80
N ALA A 104 17.03 4.80 -22.33
CA ALA A 104 18.05 4.21 -23.17
C ALA A 104 18.37 5.10 -24.40
N LYS A 105 17.33 5.67 -25.05
CA LYS A 105 17.50 6.61 -26.17
C LYS A 105 18.22 7.91 -25.76
N VAL A 106 17.84 8.50 -24.62
CA VAL A 106 18.49 9.70 -24.08
C VAL A 106 19.95 9.44 -23.71
N GLN A 107 20.25 8.26 -23.17
CA GLN A 107 21.62 7.84 -22.85
C GLN A 107 22.46 7.61 -24.11
N ALA A 108 21.90 6.96 -25.13
CA ALA A 108 22.57 6.72 -26.41
C ALA A 108 22.85 8.04 -27.15
N GLY A 109 21.88 8.96 -27.19
CA GLY A 109 22.07 10.28 -27.81
C GLY A 109 23.13 11.14 -27.11
N LYS A 110 23.25 11.02 -25.78
CA LYS A 110 24.30 11.71 -25.01
C LYS A 110 25.69 11.12 -25.23
N LYS A 111 25.82 9.79 -25.40
CA LYS A 111 27.11 9.16 -25.75
C LYS A 111 27.60 9.59 -27.15
N ALA A 112 26.70 9.85 -28.08
CA ALA A 112 27.02 10.31 -29.40
C ALA A 112 27.40 11.81 -29.48
N GLY A 113 26.99 12.64 -28.48
CA GLY A 113 27.24 14.09 -28.46
C GLY A 113 28.26 14.58 -27.42
N ALA A 114 28.82 13.69 -26.61
CA ALA A 114 29.70 14.08 -25.49
C ALA A 114 31.20 14.10 -25.86
N ALA A 115 31.60 15.11 -26.64
CA ALA A 115 33.00 15.55 -26.70
C ALA A 115 33.27 16.86 -25.92
N SER A 116 32.26 17.47 -25.27
CA SER A 116 32.50 18.72 -24.53
C SER A 116 31.35 19.01 -23.55
N ALA A 117 31.43 18.54 -22.31
CA ALA A 117 30.90 19.26 -21.14
C ALA A 117 31.12 18.44 -19.87
N SER A 118 31.92 18.94 -18.95
CA SER A 118 32.11 18.45 -17.58
C SER A 118 30.90 18.77 -16.73
N GLY A 119 29.96 17.85 -16.69
CA GLY A 119 28.78 17.93 -15.81
C GLY A 119 27.94 16.71 -16.02
N THR A 120 28.07 15.68 -15.16
CA THR A 120 27.18 14.52 -15.16
C THR A 120 25.78 14.95 -14.70
N PRO A 121 24.79 15.09 -15.59
CA PRO A 121 23.43 15.32 -15.15
C PRO A 121 22.97 14.06 -14.41
N ARG A 122 22.66 14.18 -13.13
CA ARG A 122 21.97 13.12 -12.37
C ARG A 122 20.64 12.83 -13.07
N LEU A 123 20.57 11.74 -13.80
CA LEU A 123 19.32 11.24 -14.35
C LEU A 123 18.41 10.95 -13.17
N ARG A 124 17.24 11.60 -13.14
CA ARG A 124 16.21 11.26 -12.17
C ARG A 124 15.81 9.80 -12.42
N PRO A 125 15.81 8.94 -11.39
CA PRO A 125 15.36 7.57 -11.56
C PRO A 125 13.92 7.58 -12.08
N VAL A 126 13.62 6.70 -13.03
CA VAL A 126 12.25 6.52 -13.54
C VAL A 126 11.38 6.15 -12.38
N LYS A 127 10.30 6.88 -12.19
CA LYS A 127 9.27 6.50 -11.24
C LYS A 127 8.55 5.25 -11.79
N VAL A 128 8.91 4.08 -11.26
CA VAL A 128 8.19 2.83 -11.56
C VAL A 128 6.74 3.00 -11.08
N VAL A 129 5.80 2.86 -12.01
CA VAL A 129 4.37 2.85 -11.68
C VAL A 129 4.06 1.49 -11.08
N GLY A 130 3.62 1.45 -9.83
CA GLY A 130 3.17 0.24 -9.16
C GLY A 130 1.79 -0.18 -9.67
N GLY A 131 1.59 -1.49 -9.87
CA GLY A 131 0.29 -2.07 -10.19
C GLY A 131 -0.20 -2.99 -9.07
N SER A 132 0.10 -2.67 -7.80
CA SER A 132 -0.35 -3.49 -6.67
C SER A 132 -1.68 -2.96 -6.14
N THR A 133 -2.66 -3.85 -6.01
CA THR A 133 -3.99 -3.58 -5.48
C THR A 133 -4.00 -3.38 -3.97
N ILE A 134 -5.09 -2.84 -3.42
CA ILE A 134 -5.33 -2.71 -1.98
C ILE A 134 -5.20 -4.07 -1.29
N THR A 135 -5.78 -5.14 -1.86
CA THR A 135 -5.72 -6.48 -1.29
C THR A 135 -4.30 -7.06 -1.29
N GLN A 136 -3.51 -6.83 -2.35
CA GLN A 136 -2.10 -7.23 -2.38
C GLN A 136 -1.27 -6.49 -1.33
N GLN A 137 -1.51 -5.19 -1.17
CA GLN A 137 -0.85 -4.40 -0.12
C GLN A 137 -1.24 -4.91 1.28
N LEU A 138 -2.52 -5.24 1.49
CA LEU A 138 -3.02 -5.80 2.74
C LEU A 138 -2.39 -7.15 3.03
N ALA A 139 -2.38 -8.08 2.06
CA ALA A 139 -1.75 -9.40 2.19
C ALA A 139 -0.28 -9.29 2.64
N LYS A 140 0.48 -8.43 1.95
CA LYS A 140 1.87 -8.14 2.30
C LYS A 140 2.00 -7.61 3.73
N ASN A 141 1.22 -6.60 4.11
CA ASN A 141 1.35 -5.95 5.41
C ASN A 141 0.93 -6.86 6.57
N LEU A 142 -0.12 -7.67 6.39
CA LEU A 142 -0.63 -8.56 7.43
C LEU A 142 0.30 -9.74 7.75
N PHE A 143 0.90 -10.34 6.73
CA PHE A 143 1.47 -11.67 6.85
C PHE A 143 2.95 -11.80 6.45
N LEU A 144 3.50 -10.85 5.66
CA LEU A 144 4.81 -11.02 5.07
C LEU A 144 5.85 -10.04 5.63
N SER A 145 7.12 -10.43 5.50
CA SER A 145 8.27 -9.57 5.82
C SER A 145 8.56 -8.56 4.71
N GLY A 146 9.44 -7.59 4.99
CA GLY A 146 9.87 -6.56 4.04
C GLY A 146 10.81 -7.04 2.93
N GLU A 147 11.21 -8.32 2.90
CA GLU A 147 12.12 -8.88 1.91
C GLU A 147 11.55 -8.84 0.48
N ARG A 148 12.43 -8.77 -0.51
CA ARG A 148 12.04 -8.71 -1.93
C ARG A 148 12.53 -9.95 -2.68
N THR A 149 11.80 -11.07 -2.53
CA THR A 149 12.08 -12.32 -3.24
C THR A 149 10.90 -12.74 -4.11
N LEU A 150 11.16 -13.52 -5.16
CA LEU A 150 10.08 -14.06 -6.01
C LEU A 150 9.16 -15.01 -5.23
N LEU A 151 9.73 -15.81 -4.31
CA LEU A 151 8.96 -16.71 -3.47
C LEU A 151 7.97 -15.94 -2.58
N ARG A 152 8.42 -14.85 -1.96
CA ARG A 152 7.55 -13.97 -1.18
C ARG A 152 6.45 -13.35 -2.07
N LYS A 153 6.77 -12.96 -3.31
CA LYS A 153 5.76 -12.42 -4.24
C LYS A 153 4.73 -13.48 -4.63
N GLY A 154 5.15 -14.73 -4.82
CA GLY A 154 4.23 -15.87 -5.00
C GLY A 154 3.31 -16.09 -3.79
N GLN A 155 3.87 -16.05 -2.57
CA GLN A 155 3.07 -16.15 -1.35
C GLN A 155 2.12 -14.97 -1.16
N GLU A 156 2.52 -13.74 -1.51
CA GLU A 156 1.66 -12.57 -1.53
C GLU A 156 0.44 -12.78 -2.43
N PHE A 157 0.66 -13.34 -3.63
CA PHE A 157 -0.43 -13.66 -4.55
C PHE A 157 -1.41 -14.68 -3.97
N VAL A 158 -0.92 -15.78 -3.39
CA VAL A 158 -1.76 -16.80 -2.74
C VAL A 158 -2.58 -16.19 -1.60
N LEU A 159 -1.96 -15.38 -0.74
CA LEU A 159 -2.64 -14.70 0.36
C LEU A 159 -3.68 -13.70 -0.12
N THR A 160 -3.42 -13.01 -1.24
CA THR A 160 -4.38 -12.11 -1.88
C THR A 160 -5.65 -12.86 -2.30
N LEU A 161 -5.50 -14.00 -2.96
CA LEU A 161 -6.64 -14.84 -3.33
C LEU A 161 -7.41 -15.38 -2.11
N MET A 162 -6.71 -15.78 -1.05
CA MET A 162 -7.36 -16.20 0.20
C MET A 162 -8.16 -15.07 0.84
N LEU A 163 -7.63 -13.83 0.88
CA LEU A 163 -8.34 -12.68 1.42
C LEU A 163 -9.62 -12.40 0.61
N GLU A 164 -9.55 -12.38 -0.72
CA GLU A 164 -10.69 -12.13 -1.58
C GLU A 164 -11.76 -13.23 -1.52
N THR A 165 -11.32 -14.49 -1.33
CA THR A 165 -12.25 -15.62 -1.22
C THR A 165 -12.99 -15.65 0.12
N LEU A 166 -12.35 -15.22 1.20
CA LEU A 166 -12.86 -15.37 2.56
C LEU A 166 -13.49 -14.10 3.12
N LEU A 167 -13.06 -12.92 2.67
CA LEU A 167 -13.53 -11.64 3.19
C LEU A 167 -14.32 -10.87 2.11
N SER A 168 -15.30 -10.09 2.54
CA SER A 168 -15.98 -9.15 1.66
C SER A 168 -15.04 -7.97 1.32
N LYS A 169 -15.27 -7.30 0.19
CA LYS A 169 -14.55 -6.07 -0.18
C LYS A 169 -14.61 -5.01 0.91
N GLN A 170 -15.76 -4.84 1.52
CA GLN A 170 -15.93 -3.95 2.67
C GLN A 170 -14.99 -4.32 3.81
N ARG A 171 -14.90 -5.61 4.17
CA ARG A 171 -14.02 -6.07 5.26
C ARG A 171 -12.54 -5.91 4.91
N ILE A 172 -12.15 -6.21 3.67
CA ILE A 172 -10.78 -5.97 3.18
C ILE A 172 -10.40 -4.50 3.32
N LEU A 173 -11.26 -3.59 2.86
CA LEU A 173 -11.01 -2.16 2.95
C LEU A 173 -10.97 -1.66 4.39
N GLU A 174 -11.88 -2.16 5.25
CA GLU A 174 -11.88 -1.85 6.69
C GLU A 174 -10.55 -2.23 7.36
N VAL A 175 -10.11 -3.48 7.16
CA VAL A 175 -8.85 -3.97 7.72
C VAL A 175 -7.66 -3.17 7.16
N TYR A 176 -7.65 -2.88 5.86
CA TYR A 176 -6.62 -2.07 5.22
C TYR A 176 -6.52 -0.69 5.86
N LEU A 177 -7.63 0.06 5.91
CA LEU A 177 -7.68 1.42 6.44
C LEU A 177 -7.33 1.50 7.93
N ASN A 178 -7.56 0.44 8.70
CA ASN A 178 -7.20 0.39 10.12
C ASN A 178 -5.78 -0.10 10.40
N SER A 179 -5.08 -0.68 9.40
CA SER A 179 -3.76 -1.29 9.59
C SER A 179 -2.62 -0.63 8.84
N VAL A 180 -2.91 0.17 7.80
CA VAL A 180 -1.88 0.82 6.99
C VAL A 180 -1.19 1.96 7.73
N GLU A 181 0.10 2.18 7.45
CA GLU A 181 0.91 3.26 8.03
C GLU A 181 0.68 4.59 7.31
N TRP A 182 0.43 5.66 8.04
CA TRP A 182 0.34 7.04 7.54
C TRP A 182 1.45 7.97 8.01
N GLY A 183 2.28 7.54 8.91
CA GLY A 183 3.42 8.27 9.46
C GLY A 183 4.22 7.37 10.37
N GLU A 184 5.33 7.82 10.89
CA GLU A 184 6.16 7.00 11.75
C GLU A 184 5.44 6.60 13.04
N GLY A 185 5.07 5.33 13.15
CA GLY A 185 4.29 4.82 14.29
C GLY A 185 2.81 5.25 14.27
N VAL A 186 2.30 5.82 13.17
CA VAL A 186 0.89 6.21 13.00
C VAL A 186 0.19 5.19 12.11
N PHE A 187 -0.65 4.35 12.69
CA PHE A 187 -1.35 3.27 12.01
C PHE A 187 -2.86 3.43 12.08
N GLY A 188 -3.51 3.26 10.94
CA GLY A 188 -4.96 3.31 10.83
C GLY A 188 -5.53 4.71 10.63
N ALA A 189 -6.72 4.73 10.04
CA ALA A 189 -7.41 5.94 9.61
C ALA A 189 -7.72 6.92 10.76
N GLU A 190 -8.15 6.39 11.93
CA GLU A 190 -8.46 7.23 13.09
C GLU A 190 -7.21 7.89 13.65
N ALA A 191 -6.13 7.12 13.82
CA ALA A 191 -4.87 7.67 14.31
C ALA A 191 -4.29 8.73 13.35
N ALA A 192 -4.40 8.50 12.03
CA ALA A 192 -3.99 9.47 11.01
C ALA A 192 -4.83 10.75 11.05
N ALA A 193 -6.16 10.64 11.13
CA ALA A 193 -7.07 11.78 11.21
C ALA A 193 -6.79 12.65 12.44
N GLN A 194 -6.58 12.02 13.60
CA GLN A 194 -6.22 12.70 14.84
C GLN A 194 -4.83 13.35 14.75
N HIS A 195 -3.86 12.63 14.16
CA HIS A 195 -2.48 13.11 14.07
C HIS A 195 -2.34 14.35 13.18
N TYR A 196 -2.95 14.32 11.98
CA TYR A 196 -2.78 15.37 10.98
C TYR A 196 -3.83 16.47 11.05
N PHE A 197 -5.06 16.16 11.48
CA PHE A 197 -6.19 17.09 11.41
C PHE A 197 -6.92 17.32 12.74
N ARG A 198 -6.52 16.61 13.82
CA ARG A 198 -7.12 16.74 15.16
C ARG A 198 -8.64 16.52 15.18
N LYS A 199 -9.13 15.61 14.37
CA LYS A 199 -10.54 15.24 14.25
C LYS A 199 -10.70 13.73 14.02
N PRO A 200 -11.88 13.14 14.28
CA PRO A 200 -12.12 11.73 14.01
C PRO A 200 -12.14 11.43 12.50
N ALA A 201 -11.79 10.19 12.12
CA ALA A 201 -11.79 9.73 10.73
C ALA A 201 -13.13 9.89 10.03
N SER A 202 -14.25 9.84 10.79
CA SER A 202 -15.60 10.04 10.27
C SER A 202 -15.87 11.47 9.77
N ARG A 203 -15.06 12.46 10.18
CA ARG A 203 -15.23 13.89 9.85
C ARG A 203 -14.21 14.41 8.84
N LEU A 204 -13.41 13.55 8.24
CA LEU A 204 -12.48 13.96 7.18
C LEU A 204 -13.28 14.47 5.97
N ASN A 205 -12.94 15.66 5.49
CA ASN A 205 -13.46 16.17 4.24
C ASN A 205 -12.70 15.64 3.03
N ALA A 206 -13.17 15.93 1.81
CA ALA A 206 -12.59 15.41 0.57
C ALA A 206 -11.11 15.74 0.42
N TYR A 207 -10.70 16.97 0.73
CA TYR A 207 -9.30 17.39 0.58
C TYR A 207 -8.37 16.76 1.63
N GLU A 208 -8.81 16.66 2.87
CA GLU A 208 -8.06 15.99 3.94
C GLU A 208 -7.90 14.50 3.66
N ALA A 209 -8.98 13.85 3.21
CA ALA A 209 -8.98 12.45 2.79
C ALA A 209 -8.00 12.21 1.62
N ALA A 210 -8.06 13.08 0.60
CA ALA A 210 -7.15 13.00 -0.53
C ALA A 210 -5.69 13.22 -0.12
N ARG A 211 -5.40 14.14 0.80
CA ARG A 211 -4.03 14.33 1.35
C ARG A 211 -3.52 13.07 2.01
N LEU A 212 -4.32 12.40 2.85
CA LEU A 212 -3.93 11.13 3.45
C LEU A 212 -3.65 10.06 2.38
N ALA A 213 -4.53 9.94 1.38
CA ALA A 213 -4.33 8.97 0.30
C ALA A 213 -3.03 9.21 -0.48
N VAL A 214 -2.65 10.48 -0.77
CA VAL A 214 -1.35 10.79 -1.41
C VAL A 214 -0.15 10.35 -0.57
N MET A 215 -0.29 10.31 0.75
CA MET A 215 0.81 9.97 1.66
C MET A 215 1.11 8.47 1.70
N LEU A 216 0.13 7.59 1.39
CA LEU A 216 0.23 6.13 1.54
C LEU A 216 1.48 5.49 0.90
N PRO A 217 1.92 5.88 -0.31
CA PRO A 217 3.10 5.26 -0.91
C PRO A 217 4.42 5.54 -0.16
N ARG A 218 4.50 6.65 0.59
CA ARG A 218 5.72 7.09 1.30
C ARG A 218 5.37 7.89 2.55
N PRO A 219 4.64 7.33 3.54
CA PRO A 219 4.06 8.07 4.65
C PRO A 219 5.12 8.78 5.49
N LYS A 220 6.20 8.11 5.87
CA LYS A 220 7.31 8.69 6.65
C LYS A 220 8.06 9.84 5.95
N TYR A 221 8.02 9.87 4.62
CA TYR A 221 8.59 10.97 3.86
C TYR A 221 7.67 12.20 3.88
N PHE A 222 6.38 11.99 3.58
CA PHE A 222 5.42 13.07 3.51
C PHE A 222 5.09 13.68 4.88
N GLU A 223 5.19 12.90 5.96
CA GLU A 223 5.09 13.41 7.33
C GLU A 223 6.11 14.53 7.62
N LYS A 224 7.31 14.45 7.01
CA LYS A 224 8.38 15.45 7.19
C LYS A 224 8.20 16.68 6.31
N VAL A 225 7.36 16.62 5.30
CA VAL A 225 7.12 17.71 4.33
C VAL A 225 5.62 17.92 4.09
N PRO A 226 4.84 18.19 5.15
CA PRO A 226 3.37 18.24 5.08
C PRO A 226 2.86 19.34 4.15
N ASP A 227 3.60 20.43 4.00
CA ASP A 227 3.22 21.59 3.19
C ASP A 227 3.84 21.58 1.79
N SER A 228 4.27 20.40 1.30
CA SER A 228 4.83 20.31 -0.04
C SER A 228 3.80 20.59 -1.12
N GLY A 229 4.18 21.42 -2.13
CA GLY A 229 3.32 21.71 -3.29
C GLY A 229 2.87 20.42 -4.01
N TYR A 230 3.72 19.37 -4.02
CA TYR A 230 3.37 18.07 -4.59
C TYR A 230 2.16 17.42 -3.87
N LEU A 231 2.12 17.46 -2.52
CA LEU A 231 0.98 16.93 -1.76
C LEU A 231 -0.30 17.68 -2.11
N ALA A 232 -0.23 19.01 -2.18
CA ALA A 232 -1.39 19.85 -2.50
C ALA A 232 -1.91 19.58 -3.92
N GLU A 233 -1.02 19.55 -4.93
CA GLU A 233 -1.36 19.27 -6.32
C GLU A 233 -1.98 17.88 -6.49
N ARG A 234 -1.34 16.86 -5.92
CA ARG A 234 -1.83 15.48 -6.03
C ARG A 234 -3.15 15.26 -5.28
N ALA A 235 -3.33 15.90 -4.13
CA ALA A 235 -4.60 15.87 -3.41
C ALA A 235 -5.72 16.47 -4.28
N GLY A 236 -5.49 17.59 -4.97
CA GLY A 236 -6.44 18.16 -5.92
C GLY A 236 -6.83 17.20 -7.04
N VAL A 237 -5.86 16.46 -7.60
CA VAL A 237 -6.12 15.41 -8.61
C VAL A 237 -6.97 14.28 -8.04
N ILE A 238 -6.71 13.83 -6.80
CA ILE A 238 -7.52 12.79 -6.18
C ILE A 238 -8.94 13.30 -5.92
N VAL A 239 -9.11 14.51 -5.40
CA VAL A 239 -10.43 15.12 -5.17
C VAL A 239 -11.26 15.12 -6.45
N SER A 240 -10.67 15.46 -7.61
CA SER A 240 -11.39 15.46 -8.88
C SER A 240 -11.81 14.09 -9.38
N ARG A 241 -11.14 13.00 -8.91
CA ARG A 241 -11.38 11.61 -9.35
C ARG A 241 -12.22 10.78 -8.38
N MET A 242 -12.10 11.06 -7.08
CA MET A 242 -12.67 10.21 -6.04
C MET A 242 -14.20 10.11 -6.08
N GLY A 243 -14.90 11.08 -6.69
CA GLY A 243 -16.35 11.00 -6.88
C GLY A 243 -16.81 9.86 -7.78
N GLY A 244 -15.92 9.32 -8.63
CA GLY A 244 -16.19 8.14 -9.46
C GLY A 244 -15.76 6.81 -8.79
N ALA A 245 -15.10 6.85 -7.65
CA ALA A 245 -14.66 5.63 -6.96
C ALA A 245 -15.84 4.98 -6.22
N GLU A 246 -16.13 3.74 -6.59
CA GLU A 246 -17.17 2.94 -5.95
C GLU A 246 -16.67 2.35 -4.62
N VAL A 247 -17.46 2.55 -3.58
CA VAL A 247 -17.16 2.10 -2.22
C VAL A 247 -18.01 0.86 -1.91
N PRO A 248 -17.41 -0.26 -1.46
CA PRO A 248 -18.13 -1.48 -1.14
C PRO A 248 -19.02 -1.36 0.10
#